data_ad7c9b81dd95c55cd88b72d9c082c9a4
#
_entry.id   ad7c9b81dd95c55cd88b72d9c082c9a4
#
_cell.length_a   1.000
_cell.length_b   1.000
_cell.length_c   1.000
_cell.angle_alpha   90.00
_cell.angle_beta   90.00
_cell.angle_gamma   90.00
#
_symmetry.space_group_name_H-M   'P 1'
#
loop_
_entity.id
_entity.type
_entity.pdbx_description
1 polymer ?
#
loop_
_entity_poly.entity_id
_entity_poly.type
_entity_poly.pdbx_seq_one_letter_code
_entity_poly.pdbx_strand_id
1 'polypeptide(L)'
;MIEYLYLGRVDYDDGLRLQAEIARLRFEGRVENVLLLLEHPPVLTLGRNAKRENILASDEMLRRRGVTVHEINRGGDVTYHGPGQLVGYPIFDLRTLRTVSGGRMGPVDFVRGMEEALIRLCGEFGVRAGRICGLTGVWCGKTVVSGQWSVVSSIPEEHTSGAKAPIDDMGSIAGTEVPAYQSLTRQERPTKERKIGAIGIHVARGITSHGFAFNVTTELRDFELIVPCGIADHAVTSLAREVERPEELPGLEELAHMAAREFGEVFGETVVEVKSLAGLRAQAAAPEQIPAEDTPMRVPDEVKRLTGEGERPIRT
;
A
#
# COMPACT_ATOMS: atom_id res chain seq x y z
N MET A 1 1.38 -11.35 -10.57
CA MET A 1 2.78 -11.55 -10.10
C MET A 1 3.31 -10.24 -9.53
N ILE A 2 4.16 -10.31 -8.50
CA ILE A 2 4.86 -9.16 -7.89
C ILE A 2 6.36 -9.33 -8.11
N GLU A 3 6.97 -8.43 -8.84
CA GLU A 3 8.43 -8.31 -8.93
C GLU A 3 8.92 -7.40 -7.80
N TYR A 4 9.91 -7.81 -7.01
CA TYR A 4 10.43 -6.94 -5.97
C TYR A 4 11.94 -6.75 -6.06
N LEU A 5 12.40 -5.59 -5.59
CA LEU A 5 13.80 -5.23 -5.52
C LEU A 5 14.09 -4.57 -4.16
N TYR A 6 15.20 -5.00 -3.51
CA TYR A 6 15.78 -4.21 -2.44
C TYR A 6 16.91 -3.34 -2.99
N LEU A 7 16.84 -2.03 -2.73
CA LEU A 7 17.71 -1.03 -3.34
C LEU A 7 18.73 -0.42 -2.36
N GLY A 8 18.72 -0.88 -1.10
CA GLY A 8 19.53 -0.25 -0.06
C GLY A 8 19.11 1.19 0.19
N ARG A 9 20.07 2.07 0.44
CA ARG A 9 19.80 3.49 0.71
C ARG A 9 19.73 4.30 -0.57
N VAL A 10 18.60 4.98 -0.80
CA VAL A 10 18.29 5.76 -2.00
C VAL A 10 17.88 7.17 -1.61
N ASP A 11 18.44 8.19 -2.25
CA ASP A 11 18.01 9.57 -2.07
C ASP A 11 16.52 9.74 -2.44
N TYR A 12 15.81 10.63 -1.70
CA TYR A 12 14.38 10.74 -1.84
C TYR A 12 13.93 11.16 -3.25
N ASP A 13 14.64 12.10 -3.88
CA ASP A 13 14.36 12.54 -5.25
C ASP A 13 14.61 11.43 -6.28
N ASP A 14 15.65 10.61 -6.08
CA ASP A 14 15.90 9.42 -6.89
C ASP A 14 14.78 8.40 -6.75
N GLY A 15 14.32 8.19 -5.53
CA GLY A 15 13.15 7.34 -5.23
C GLY A 15 11.90 7.82 -5.95
N LEU A 16 11.62 9.13 -5.97
CA LEU A 16 10.48 9.71 -6.69
C LEU A 16 10.60 9.52 -8.21
N ARG A 17 11.80 9.77 -8.78
CA ARG A 17 12.07 9.56 -10.22
C ARG A 17 11.85 8.10 -10.62
N LEU A 18 12.34 7.18 -9.80
CA LEU A 18 12.21 5.75 -10.02
C LEU A 18 10.75 5.29 -9.96
N GLN A 19 9.98 5.77 -8.98
CA GLN A 19 8.54 5.49 -8.90
C GLN A 19 7.81 5.96 -10.17
N ALA A 20 8.10 7.18 -10.65
CA ALA A 20 7.47 7.72 -11.85
C ALA A 20 7.81 6.90 -13.10
N GLU A 21 9.07 6.47 -13.24
CA GLU A 21 9.54 5.60 -14.34
C GLU A 21 8.78 4.27 -14.33
N ILE A 22 8.76 3.57 -13.19
CA ILE A 22 8.14 2.25 -13.06
C ILE A 22 6.62 2.35 -13.21
N ALA A 23 5.97 3.38 -12.66
CA ALA A 23 4.54 3.59 -12.82
C ALA A 23 4.15 3.76 -14.30
N ARG A 24 4.99 4.46 -15.09
CA ARG A 24 4.80 4.56 -16.54
C ARG A 24 4.95 3.20 -17.22
N LEU A 25 6.03 2.46 -16.93
CA LEU A 25 6.27 1.13 -17.50
C LEU A 25 5.14 0.15 -17.13
N ARG A 26 4.65 0.20 -15.88
CA ARG A 26 3.51 -0.63 -15.44
C ARG A 26 2.23 -0.26 -16.15
N PHE A 27 1.97 1.03 -16.36
CA PHE A 27 0.80 1.50 -17.11
C PHE A 27 0.86 1.06 -18.58
N GLU A 28 2.04 1.03 -19.17
CA GLU A 28 2.31 0.55 -20.54
C GLU A 28 2.29 -0.99 -20.64
N GLY A 29 2.14 -1.72 -19.53
CA GLY A 29 2.15 -3.19 -19.51
C GLY A 29 3.54 -3.82 -19.74
N ARG A 30 4.61 -3.04 -19.59
CA ARG A 30 6.00 -3.46 -19.87
C ARG A 30 6.70 -4.08 -18.66
N VAL A 31 6.13 -3.95 -17.48
CA VAL A 31 6.57 -4.61 -16.24
C VAL A 31 5.34 -5.11 -15.48
N GLU A 32 5.54 -6.09 -14.63
CA GLU A 32 4.52 -6.57 -13.70
C GLU A 32 4.28 -5.58 -12.56
N ASN A 33 3.50 -5.96 -11.53
CA ASN A 33 3.40 -5.19 -10.32
C ASN A 33 4.76 -5.18 -9.61
N VAL A 34 5.31 -4.01 -9.34
CA VAL A 34 6.67 -3.87 -8.78
C VAL A 34 6.61 -3.35 -7.37
N LEU A 35 7.27 -4.05 -6.43
CA LEU A 35 7.48 -3.61 -5.06
C LEU A 35 8.94 -3.18 -4.88
N LEU A 36 9.19 -1.87 -4.81
CA LEU A 36 10.49 -1.34 -4.44
C LEU A 36 10.60 -1.29 -2.92
N LEU A 37 11.68 -1.84 -2.37
CA LEU A 37 12.00 -1.85 -0.96
C LEU A 37 13.36 -1.16 -0.76
N LEU A 38 13.45 -0.23 0.17
CA LEU A 38 14.62 0.63 0.34
C LEU A 38 14.62 1.32 1.70
N GLU A 39 15.65 2.09 1.98
CA GLU A 39 15.66 3.13 3.02
C GLU A 39 16.06 4.49 2.43
N HIS A 40 15.69 5.58 3.11
CA HIS A 40 16.07 6.93 2.72
C HIS A 40 17.07 7.54 3.72
N PRO A 41 17.90 8.51 3.28
CA PRO A 41 18.50 9.49 4.18
C PRO A 41 17.40 10.25 4.96
N PRO A 42 17.75 10.97 6.04
CA PRO A 42 16.78 11.73 6.82
C PRO A 42 15.99 12.72 5.97
N VAL A 43 14.65 12.54 5.91
CA VAL A 43 13.76 13.37 5.11
C VAL A 43 12.38 13.50 5.76
N LEU A 44 11.79 14.70 5.72
CA LEU A 44 10.39 14.96 6.03
C LEU A 44 9.58 15.05 4.73
N THR A 45 8.45 14.37 4.69
CA THR A 45 7.54 14.44 3.55
C THR A 45 6.18 14.98 3.97
N LEU A 46 5.71 15.99 3.23
CA LEU A 46 4.39 16.60 3.43
C LEU A 46 3.44 16.04 2.38
N GLY A 47 2.46 15.26 2.83
CA GLY A 47 1.39 14.73 1.99
C GLY A 47 0.33 15.81 1.69
N ARG A 48 -0.69 15.44 0.92
CA ARG A 48 -1.74 16.37 0.45
C ARG A 48 -2.53 17.07 1.57
N ASN A 49 -2.59 16.46 2.75
CA ASN A 49 -3.30 17.00 3.91
C ASN A 49 -2.35 17.65 4.91
N ALA A 50 -1.05 17.74 4.56
CA ALA A 50 -0.04 18.23 5.48
C ALA A 50 -0.18 19.74 5.69
N LYS A 51 0.01 20.13 6.95
CA LYS A 51 0.13 21.52 7.33
C LYS A 51 1.57 21.79 7.73
N ARG A 52 2.15 22.87 7.19
CA ARG A 52 3.53 23.27 7.52
C ARG A 52 3.76 23.44 9.02
N GLU A 53 2.73 23.87 9.75
CA GLU A 53 2.73 24.00 11.21
C GLU A 53 2.96 22.68 11.97
N ASN A 54 2.76 21.53 11.30
CA ASN A 54 3.06 20.23 11.86
C ASN A 54 4.57 19.89 11.81
N ILE A 55 5.41 20.75 11.21
CA ILE A 55 6.87 20.70 11.34
C ILE A 55 7.24 21.60 12.50
N LEU A 56 7.66 21.00 13.62
CA LEU A 56 8.02 21.70 14.86
C LEU A 56 9.44 22.26 14.82
N ALA A 57 10.31 21.62 14.03
CA ALA A 57 11.70 22.02 13.90
C ALA A 57 11.86 23.26 13.01
N SER A 58 12.78 24.16 13.39
CA SER A 58 13.19 25.26 12.52
C SER A 58 14.00 24.76 11.32
N ASP A 59 13.99 25.54 10.22
CA ASP A 59 14.79 25.21 9.02
C ASP A 59 16.30 25.10 9.34
N GLU A 60 16.80 25.86 10.33
CA GLU A 60 18.17 25.75 10.79
C GLU A 60 18.44 24.42 11.49
N MET A 61 17.52 23.97 12.34
CA MET A 61 17.61 22.67 13.02
C MET A 61 17.58 21.51 12.01
N LEU A 62 16.68 21.57 11.01
CA LEU A 62 16.61 20.57 9.95
C LEU A 62 17.92 20.50 9.17
N ARG A 63 18.48 21.65 8.76
CA ARG A 63 19.77 21.71 8.06
C ARG A 63 20.92 21.13 8.90
N ARG A 64 20.99 21.45 10.19
CA ARG A 64 22.03 20.90 11.09
C ARG A 64 21.95 19.39 11.24
N ARG A 65 20.74 18.82 11.16
CA ARG A 65 20.50 17.37 11.20
C ARG A 65 20.58 16.69 9.85
N GLY A 66 20.82 17.44 8.77
CA GLY A 66 20.84 16.90 7.40
C GLY A 66 19.47 16.40 6.93
N VAL A 67 18.38 16.93 7.50
CA VAL A 67 17.00 16.54 7.15
C VAL A 67 16.51 17.42 6.01
N THR A 68 16.11 16.83 4.90
CA THR A 68 15.45 17.51 3.77
C THR A 68 13.93 17.53 3.95
N VAL A 69 13.24 18.42 3.23
CA VAL A 69 11.78 18.55 3.29
C VAL A 69 11.22 18.53 1.87
N HIS A 70 10.25 17.65 1.61
CA HIS A 70 9.62 17.48 0.30
C HIS A 70 8.10 17.54 0.40
N GLU A 71 7.47 18.36 -0.43
CA GLU A 71 6.03 18.37 -0.64
C GLU A 71 5.67 17.38 -1.74
N ILE A 72 4.74 16.47 -1.45
CA ILE A 72 4.42 15.35 -2.33
C ILE A 72 2.92 15.06 -2.38
N ASN A 73 2.50 14.30 -3.39
CA ASN A 73 1.09 14.03 -3.66
C ASN A 73 0.52 12.76 -2.99
N ARG A 74 1.25 12.11 -2.05
CA ARG A 74 0.69 10.98 -1.29
C ARG A 74 -0.48 11.40 -0.40
N GLY A 75 -1.31 10.46 -0.02
CA GLY A 75 -2.28 10.65 1.05
C GLY A 75 -1.63 10.87 2.42
N GLY A 76 -2.37 11.47 3.33
CA GLY A 76 -1.93 11.72 4.71
C GLY A 76 -1.26 13.07 4.90
N ASP A 77 -0.72 13.27 6.10
CA ASP A 77 -0.07 14.47 6.63
C ASP A 77 1.48 14.34 6.56
N VAL A 78 2.19 15.05 7.45
CA VAL A 78 3.65 14.98 7.54
C VAL A 78 4.13 13.65 8.11
N THR A 79 5.24 13.13 7.60
CA THR A 79 5.97 11.99 8.18
C THR A 79 7.47 12.14 7.99
N TYR A 80 8.22 11.32 8.72
CA TYR A 80 9.67 11.22 8.67
C TYR A 80 10.10 9.90 8.04
N HIS A 81 11.14 9.96 7.21
CA HIS A 81 11.88 8.80 6.75
C HIS A 81 13.35 8.97 7.10
N GLY A 82 14.02 7.86 7.41
CA GLY A 82 15.44 7.87 7.76
C GLY A 82 16.04 6.48 7.87
N PRO A 83 17.35 6.41 8.18
CA PRO A 83 18.06 5.14 8.34
C PRO A 83 17.39 4.21 9.35
N GLY A 84 17.39 2.91 9.04
CA GLY A 84 16.74 1.89 9.85
C GLY A 84 15.22 1.79 9.65
N GLN A 85 14.63 2.56 8.72
CA GLN A 85 13.23 2.46 8.35
C GLN A 85 13.10 1.75 6.99
N LEU A 86 12.37 0.64 6.95
CA LEU A 86 12.02 -0.02 5.70
C LEU A 86 10.92 0.75 5.00
N VAL A 87 11.24 1.33 3.86
CA VAL A 87 10.29 2.01 2.98
C VAL A 87 9.92 1.08 1.83
N GLY A 88 8.62 0.96 1.56
CA GLY A 88 8.12 0.17 0.45
C GLY A 88 7.24 1.00 -0.48
N TYR A 89 7.53 0.92 -1.77
CA TYR A 89 6.76 1.54 -2.83
C TYR A 89 6.13 0.46 -3.72
N PRO A 90 4.92 -0.01 -3.39
CA PRO A 90 4.18 -0.91 -4.27
C PRO A 90 3.60 -0.10 -5.45
N ILE A 91 4.15 -0.32 -6.63
CA ILE A 91 3.72 0.28 -7.89
C ILE A 91 2.90 -0.77 -8.63
N PHE A 92 1.63 -0.86 -8.26
CA PHE A 92 0.71 -1.92 -8.66
C PHE A 92 -0.42 -1.36 -9.51
N ASP A 93 -0.88 -2.16 -10.45
CA ASP A 93 -2.12 -1.89 -11.19
C ASP A 93 -3.31 -2.50 -10.44
N LEU A 94 -4.06 -1.67 -9.74
CA LEU A 94 -5.23 -2.11 -8.96
C LEU A 94 -6.31 -2.79 -9.81
N ARG A 95 -6.32 -2.53 -11.12
CA ARG A 95 -7.30 -3.14 -12.05
C ARG A 95 -7.03 -4.63 -12.25
N THR A 96 -5.79 -5.08 -12.03
CA THR A 96 -5.38 -6.50 -12.15
C THR A 96 -5.55 -7.27 -10.85
N LEU A 97 -5.65 -6.59 -9.71
CA LEU A 97 -5.81 -7.21 -8.40
C LEU A 97 -7.27 -7.55 -8.08
N ARG A 98 -7.44 -8.57 -7.26
CA ARG A 98 -8.75 -9.00 -6.78
C ARG A 98 -8.78 -9.03 -5.25
N THR A 99 -9.94 -8.74 -4.70
CA THR A 99 -10.21 -8.96 -3.28
C THR A 99 -10.40 -10.46 -3.04
N VAL A 100 -10.32 -10.88 -1.77
CA VAL A 100 -10.57 -12.29 -1.39
C VAL A 100 -11.97 -12.77 -1.85
N SER A 101 -12.94 -11.86 -1.92
CA SER A 101 -14.29 -12.16 -2.46
C SER A 101 -14.37 -12.20 -4.00
N GLY A 102 -13.24 -11.99 -4.72
CA GLY A 102 -13.18 -11.99 -6.18
C GLY A 102 -13.54 -10.65 -6.84
N GLY A 103 -13.94 -9.64 -6.07
CA GLY A 103 -14.22 -8.29 -6.55
C GLY A 103 -12.97 -7.54 -7.02
N ARG A 104 -13.15 -6.38 -7.65
CA ARG A 104 -12.04 -5.48 -7.99
C ARG A 104 -11.47 -4.84 -6.72
N MET A 105 -10.15 -4.77 -6.63
CA MET A 105 -9.49 -4.13 -5.49
C MET A 105 -9.54 -2.60 -5.63
N GLY A 106 -10.12 -1.94 -4.62
CA GLY A 106 -10.11 -0.49 -4.51
C GLY A 106 -8.88 0.04 -3.75
N PRO A 107 -8.64 1.36 -3.74
CA PRO A 107 -7.54 1.96 -2.97
C PRO A 107 -7.61 1.68 -1.47
N VAL A 108 -8.80 1.60 -0.89
CA VAL A 108 -9.00 1.28 0.54
C VAL A 108 -8.62 -0.16 0.83
N ASP A 109 -9.07 -1.11 0.00
CA ASP A 109 -8.74 -2.53 0.14
C ASP A 109 -7.23 -2.73 0.02
N PHE A 110 -6.60 -2.01 -0.91
CA PHE A 110 -5.15 -2.06 -1.11
C PHE A 110 -4.38 -1.56 0.11
N VAL A 111 -4.81 -0.45 0.73
CA VAL A 111 -4.23 0.04 1.99
C VAL A 111 -4.42 -0.98 3.11
N ARG A 112 -5.59 -1.60 3.22
CA ARG A 112 -5.86 -2.67 4.20
C ARG A 112 -5.00 -3.90 3.95
N GLY A 113 -4.73 -4.25 2.70
CA GLY A 113 -3.78 -5.31 2.35
C GLY A 113 -2.35 -4.98 2.80
N MET A 114 -1.87 -3.76 2.57
CA MET A 114 -0.55 -3.33 3.08
C MET A 114 -0.47 -3.37 4.60
N GLU A 115 -1.52 -2.91 5.30
CA GLU A 115 -1.57 -3.03 6.76
C GLU A 115 -1.46 -4.49 7.20
N GLU A 116 -2.18 -5.39 6.52
CA GLU A 116 -2.14 -6.83 6.83
C GLU A 116 -0.75 -7.42 6.63
N ALA A 117 -0.08 -7.11 5.51
CA ALA A 117 1.27 -7.60 5.24
C ALA A 117 2.26 -7.15 6.33
N LEU A 118 2.19 -5.89 6.76
CA LEU A 118 3.05 -5.38 7.82
C LEU A 118 2.67 -5.92 9.21
N ILE A 119 1.40 -6.20 9.48
CA ILE A 119 0.95 -6.86 10.73
C ILE A 119 1.51 -8.28 10.79
N ARG A 120 1.45 -9.03 9.69
CA ARG A 120 2.04 -10.38 9.61
C ARG A 120 3.55 -10.33 9.79
N LEU A 121 4.22 -9.38 9.14
CA LEU A 121 5.66 -9.16 9.34
C LEU A 121 6.00 -8.91 10.81
N CYS A 122 5.22 -8.12 11.55
CA CYS A 122 5.38 -7.97 12.99
C CYS A 122 5.23 -9.31 13.73
N GLY A 123 4.26 -10.14 13.30
CA GLY A 123 3.99 -11.46 13.87
C GLY A 123 5.15 -12.44 13.76
N GLU A 124 5.96 -12.37 12.68
CA GLU A 124 7.19 -13.18 12.51
C GLU A 124 8.21 -12.97 13.65
N PHE A 125 8.15 -11.80 14.29
CA PHE A 125 9.00 -11.42 15.42
C PHE A 125 8.28 -11.50 16.78
N GLY A 126 7.09 -12.11 16.83
CA GLY A 126 6.30 -12.20 18.06
C GLY A 126 5.67 -10.86 18.51
N VAL A 127 5.74 -9.82 17.68
CA VAL A 127 5.20 -8.49 17.99
C VAL A 127 3.71 -8.44 17.64
N ARG A 128 2.89 -8.18 18.67
CA ARG A 128 1.46 -7.98 18.48
C ARG A 128 1.18 -6.60 17.89
N ALA A 129 0.87 -6.55 16.61
CA ALA A 129 0.46 -5.35 15.89
C ALA A 129 -0.96 -5.49 15.34
N GLY A 130 -1.56 -4.37 14.95
CA GLY A 130 -2.92 -4.35 14.41
C GLY A 130 -3.34 -2.97 13.93
N ARG A 131 -4.65 -2.82 13.74
CA ARG A 131 -5.30 -1.60 13.24
C ARG A 131 -6.00 -0.86 14.37
N ILE A 132 -6.15 0.44 14.21
CA ILE A 132 -7.03 1.28 15.03
C ILE A 132 -8.15 1.80 14.14
N CYS A 133 -9.39 1.69 14.60
CA CYS A 133 -10.55 2.17 13.84
C CYS A 133 -10.41 3.66 13.52
N GLY A 134 -10.64 4.03 12.24
CA GLY A 134 -10.54 5.41 11.77
C GLY A 134 -9.10 5.94 11.55
N LEU A 135 -8.07 5.14 11.85
CA LEU A 135 -6.67 5.53 11.64
C LEU A 135 -6.00 4.58 10.64
N THR A 136 -5.28 5.14 9.68
CA THR A 136 -4.47 4.37 8.73
C THR A 136 -3.08 4.10 9.29
N GLY A 137 -2.56 2.89 9.03
CA GLY A 137 -1.23 2.44 9.46
C GLY A 137 -1.27 1.23 10.38
N VAL A 138 -0.10 0.82 10.84
CA VAL A 138 0.08 -0.35 11.72
C VAL A 138 0.50 0.13 13.10
N TRP A 139 -0.10 -0.46 14.12
CA TRP A 139 -0.03 0.01 15.48
C TRP A 139 0.28 -1.12 16.46
N CYS A 140 1.04 -0.84 17.49
CA CYS A 140 1.31 -1.70 18.64
C CYS A 140 0.59 -1.14 19.87
N GLY A 141 -0.04 -1.99 20.69
CA GLY A 141 -0.74 -1.59 21.91
C GLY A 141 -1.85 -2.54 22.29
N LYS A 142 -2.62 -2.19 23.35
CA LYS A 142 -3.63 -3.07 23.92
C LYS A 142 -4.95 -3.06 23.14
N THR A 143 -5.28 -1.95 22.50
CA THR A 143 -6.58 -1.73 21.80
C THR A 143 -6.52 -2.03 20.31
N VAL A 144 -5.36 -2.51 19.80
CA VAL A 144 -5.26 -2.86 18.39
C VAL A 144 -6.03 -4.13 18.09
N VAL A 145 -6.80 -4.10 17.01
CA VAL A 145 -7.53 -5.26 16.50
C VAL A 145 -6.61 -6.02 15.54
N SER A 146 -6.11 -7.18 15.99
CA SER A 146 -5.51 -8.18 15.14
C SER A 146 -6.60 -9.18 14.76
N GLY A 147 -7.16 -9.09 13.58
CA GLY A 147 -8.13 -10.05 13.07
C GLY A 147 -7.77 -10.40 11.65
N GLN A 148 -8.05 -11.64 11.24
CA GLN A 148 -7.90 -12.03 9.85
C GLN A 148 -8.60 -11.01 8.96
N TRP A 149 -7.94 -10.57 7.91
CA TRP A 149 -8.51 -9.75 6.87
C TRP A 149 -9.57 -10.55 6.13
N SER A 150 -10.77 -10.58 6.69
CA SER A 150 -11.97 -10.93 5.96
C SER A 150 -12.46 -9.62 5.35
N VAL A 151 -12.49 -9.54 4.04
CA VAL A 151 -13.21 -8.49 3.34
C VAL A 151 -14.67 -8.64 3.73
N VAL A 152 -15.12 -7.86 4.69
CA VAL A 152 -16.56 -7.67 4.92
C VAL A 152 -17.02 -6.76 3.78
N SER A 153 -17.34 -7.40 2.65
CA SER A 153 -18.14 -6.78 1.62
C SER A 153 -19.56 -6.72 2.14
N SER A 154 -19.98 -5.57 2.64
CA SER A 154 -21.33 -5.05 2.50
C SER A 154 -21.51 -3.84 3.40
N ILE A 155 -21.15 -2.69 2.89
CA ILE A 155 -21.95 -1.49 3.12
C ILE A 155 -22.93 -1.49 1.96
N PRO A 156 -24.24 -1.58 2.17
CA PRO A 156 -25.23 -1.37 1.11
C PRO A 156 -25.01 0.05 0.57
N GLU A 157 -24.77 0.19 -0.73
CA GLU A 157 -24.92 1.46 -1.42
C GLU A 157 -26.39 1.87 -1.31
N GLU A 158 -26.71 2.76 -0.37
CA GLU A 158 -27.96 3.49 -0.43
C GLU A 158 -27.93 4.45 -1.63
N HIS A 159 -28.60 4.03 -2.68
CA HIS A 159 -29.01 4.92 -3.75
C HIS A 159 -29.88 6.04 -3.17
N THR A 160 -29.34 7.23 -3.01
CA THR A 160 -30.13 8.43 -2.77
C THR A 160 -30.80 8.85 -4.08
N SER A 161 -31.95 8.30 -4.37
CA SER A 161 -32.93 8.94 -5.24
C SER A 161 -34.05 9.48 -4.35
N GLY A 162 -34.23 10.79 -4.38
CA GLY A 162 -35.19 11.49 -3.55
C GLY A 162 -36.64 11.05 -3.77
N ALA A 163 -37.34 10.78 -2.66
CA ALA A 163 -38.78 10.98 -2.55
C ALA A 163 -39.12 11.21 -1.09
N LYS A 164 -39.74 12.35 -0.79
CA LYS A 164 -40.38 12.67 0.48
C LYS A 164 -41.63 11.80 0.65
N ALA A 165 -41.80 11.18 1.82
CA ALA A 165 -43.12 10.85 2.38
C ALA A 165 -42.98 10.40 3.84
N PRO A 166 -44.08 10.35 4.63
CA PRO A 166 -44.14 11.00 5.94
C PRO A 166 -44.00 10.03 7.12
N ILE A 167 -43.80 10.63 8.28
CA ILE A 167 -43.76 10.02 9.59
C ILE A 167 -45.14 9.46 9.90
N ASP A 168 -45.19 8.17 10.26
CA ASP A 168 -46.09 7.67 11.33
C ASP A 168 -45.79 6.20 11.71
N ASP A 169 -45.69 6.05 13.01
CA ASP A 169 -46.15 4.97 13.92
C ASP A 169 -45.34 3.67 14.09
N MET A 170 -45.13 3.47 15.35
CA MET A 170 -44.60 2.40 16.16
C MET A 170 -44.84 0.94 15.71
N GLY A 171 -43.74 0.17 15.78
CA GLY A 171 -43.81 -1.30 15.78
C GLY A 171 -42.55 -1.93 16.35
N SER A 172 -42.54 -2.22 17.64
CA SER A 172 -41.52 -2.95 18.40
C SER A 172 -41.25 -4.33 17.80
N ILE A 173 -39.98 -4.64 17.42
CA ILE A 173 -39.51 -6.03 17.36
C ILE A 173 -38.21 -6.12 18.17
N ALA A 174 -38.31 -6.96 19.21
CA ALA A 174 -37.25 -7.28 20.15
C ALA A 174 -36.15 -8.15 19.53
N GLY A 175 -34.89 -7.87 19.87
CA GLY A 175 -33.90 -8.91 20.11
C GLY A 175 -32.97 -9.29 18.98
N THR A 176 -31.96 -8.47 18.73
CA THR A 176 -30.58 -8.92 18.58
C THR A 176 -29.66 -7.78 19.01
N GLU A 177 -29.08 -7.94 20.20
CA GLU A 177 -28.05 -7.01 20.68
C GLU A 177 -26.80 -7.12 19.80
N VAL A 178 -26.68 -6.19 18.88
CA VAL A 178 -25.39 -5.82 18.33
C VAL A 178 -24.66 -5.11 19.47
N PRO A 179 -23.44 -5.53 19.89
CA PRO A 179 -22.73 -4.82 20.93
C PRO A 179 -22.54 -3.38 20.45
N ALA A 180 -23.21 -2.45 21.09
CA ALA A 180 -23.04 -1.03 20.87
C ALA A 180 -21.55 -0.71 21.05
N TYR A 181 -20.87 -0.37 19.98
CA TYR A 181 -19.55 0.22 20.02
C TYR A 181 -19.70 1.56 20.74
N GLN A 182 -19.48 1.54 22.07
CA GLN A 182 -19.44 2.75 22.86
C GLN A 182 -18.35 3.63 22.30
N SER A 183 -18.74 4.78 21.78
CA SER A 183 -17.84 5.86 21.43
C SER A 183 -17.15 6.32 22.71
N LEU A 184 -15.97 5.75 22.99
CA LEU A 184 -15.11 6.22 24.06
C LEU A 184 -14.85 7.71 23.86
N THR A 185 -15.17 8.51 24.84
CA THR A 185 -14.89 9.95 24.82
C THR A 185 -13.37 10.18 24.75
N ARG A 186 -12.94 11.31 24.23
CA ARG A 186 -11.52 11.68 24.02
C ARG A 186 -10.64 11.51 25.29
N GLN A 187 -11.26 11.54 26.48
CA GLN A 187 -10.59 11.38 27.78
C GLN A 187 -10.32 9.93 28.18
N GLU A 188 -10.97 8.94 27.54
CA GLU A 188 -10.87 7.52 27.90
C GLU A 188 -9.97 6.70 26.96
N ARG A 189 -9.33 7.33 25.95
CA ARG A 189 -8.37 6.64 25.09
C ARG A 189 -7.11 6.31 25.88
N PRO A 190 -6.80 5.01 26.08
CA PRO A 190 -5.57 4.67 26.76
C PRO A 190 -4.40 5.18 25.92
N THR A 191 -3.55 6.00 26.49
CA THR A 191 -2.36 6.65 25.93
C THR A 191 -1.22 5.66 25.64
N LYS A 192 -1.52 4.50 25.04
CA LYS A 192 -0.54 3.39 24.91
C LYS A 192 -0.40 2.81 23.50
N GLU A 193 -1.16 3.28 22.52
CA GLU A 193 -0.96 2.87 21.14
C GLU A 193 0.21 3.61 20.51
N ARG A 194 1.07 2.87 19.83
CA ARG A 194 2.27 3.37 19.18
C ARG A 194 2.28 2.94 17.72
N LYS A 195 2.49 3.89 16.83
CA LYS A 195 2.55 3.61 15.40
C LYS A 195 3.91 3.02 15.03
N ILE A 196 3.91 1.82 14.45
CA ILE A 196 5.10 1.16 13.93
C ILE A 196 5.22 1.30 12.41
N GLY A 197 4.09 1.39 11.71
CA GLY A 197 4.04 1.53 10.26
C GLY A 197 3.11 2.66 9.81
N ALA A 198 3.63 3.57 9.00
CA ALA A 198 2.86 4.63 8.35
C ALA A 198 2.55 4.23 6.89
N ILE A 199 1.36 4.56 6.39
CA ILE A 199 0.93 4.23 5.03
C ILE A 199 0.30 5.46 4.39
N GLY A 200 0.71 5.74 3.15
CA GLY A 200 0.13 6.81 2.35
C GLY A 200 0.41 6.59 0.87
N ILE A 201 -0.62 6.38 0.08
CA ILE A 201 -0.52 6.13 -1.36
C ILE A 201 -1.10 7.27 -2.19
N HIS A 202 -0.72 7.29 -3.45
CA HIS A 202 -1.40 8.00 -4.51
C HIS A 202 -1.79 7.01 -5.61
N VAL A 203 -2.96 7.20 -6.23
CA VAL A 203 -3.43 6.37 -7.33
C VAL A 203 -3.73 7.26 -8.52
N ALA A 204 -3.09 6.98 -9.66
CA ALA A 204 -3.32 7.66 -10.92
C ALA A 204 -3.55 6.63 -12.03
N ARG A 205 -4.64 6.74 -12.75
CA ARG A 205 -5.00 5.82 -13.84
C ARG A 205 -4.98 4.33 -13.43
N GLY A 206 -5.28 4.03 -12.17
CA GLY A 206 -5.27 2.67 -11.61
C GLY A 206 -3.91 2.20 -11.10
N ILE A 207 -2.82 2.94 -11.36
CA ILE A 207 -1.49 2.61 -10.87
C ILE A 207 -1.22 3.32 -9.54
N THR A 208 -0.71 2.58 -8.56
CA THR A 208 -0.31 3.11 -7.25
C THR A 208 1.10 3.69 -7.27
N SER A 209 1.36 4.63 -6.39
CA SER A 209 2.68 5.18 -6.07
C SER A 209 2.74 5.55 -4.59
N HIS A 210 3.93 5.86 -4.08
CA HIS A 210 4.24 5.90 -2.66
C HIS A 210 3.93 4.55 -2.00
N GLY A 211 3.61 4.49 -0.72
CA GLY A 211 3.34 3.21 -0.08
C GLY A 211 3.44 3.28 1.43
N PHE A 212 4.41 2.59 2.03
CA PHE A 212 4.55 2.49 3.46
C PHE A 212 5.96 2.83 3.97
N ALA A 213 6.03 3.14 5.24
CA ALA A 213 7.26 3.30 6.01
C ALA A 213 7.11 2.50 7.31
N PHE A 214 7.96 1.50 7.50
CA PHE A 214 7.96 0.58 8.64
C PHE A 214 9.21 0.79 9.48
N ASN A 215 9.03 1.18 10.73
CA ASN A 215 10.13 1.46 11.64
C ASN A 215 10.76 0.14 12.14
N VAL A 216 11.97 -0.17 11.73
CA VAL A 216 12.72 -1.36 12.16
C VAL A 216 13.67 -0.99 13.30
N THR A 217 14.75 -0.26 12.99
CA THR A 217 15.75 0.25 13.94
C THR A 217 15.85 1.77 13.89
N THR A 218 14.82 2.41 13.35
CA THR A 218 14.73 3.85 13.10
C THR A 218 14.99 4.67 14.37
N GLU A 219 15.79 5.75 14.26
CA GLU A 219 15.96 6.72 15.34
C GLU A 219 14.66 7.52 15.56
N LEU A 220 13.91 7.11 16.59
CA LEU A 220 12.57 7.64 16.81
C LEU A 220 12.55 9.09 17.33
N ARG A 221 13.68 9.61 17.85
CA ARG A 221 13.78 11.03 18.26
C ARG A 221 13.61 11.99 17.10
N ASP A 222 13.87 11.54 15.88
CA ASP A 222 13.66 12.39 14.70
C ASP A 222 12.17 12.62 14.39
N PHE A 223 11.25 11.83 14.93
CA PHE A 223 9.82 12.10 14.87
C PHE A 223 9.40 13.26 15.77
N GLU A 224 10.24 13.69 16.74
CA GLU A 224 10.02 14.90 17.55
C GLU A 224 10.15 16.20 16.73
N LEU A 225 10.71 16.12 15.52
CA LEU A 225 10.78 17.23 14.58
C LEU A 225 9.41 17.63 14.01
N ILE A 226 8.41 16.78 14.18
CA ILE A 226 7.08 16.91 13.59
C ILE A 226 5.97 16.53 14.59
N VAL A 227 4.73 16.91 14.25
CA VAL A 227 3.53 16.24 14.81
C VAL A 227 3.17 15.09 13.85
N PRO A 228 3.52 13.83 14.15
CA PRO A 228 3.40 12.73 13.20
C PRO A 228 1.94 12.56 12.75
N CYS A 229 1.67 12.62 11.45
CA CYS A 229 0.34 12.46 10.86
C CYS A 229 -0.72 13.43 11.42
N GLY A 230 -0.30 14.56 12.01
CA GLY A 230 -1.21 15.48 12.70
C GLY A 230 -1.88 14.91 13.96
N ILE A 231 -1.39 13.79 14.48
CA ILE A 231 -1.96 13.08 15.64
C ILE A 231 -1.02 13.25 16.82
N ALA A 232 -1.29 14.27 17.65
CA ALA A 232 -0.45 14.60 18.81
C ALA A 232 -0.55 13.56 19.95
N ASP A 233 -1.60 12.74 19.96
CA ASP A 233 -1.94 11.87 21.10
C ASP A 233 -1.35 10.44 20.98
N HIS A 234 -0.64 10.11 19.89
CA HIS A 234 -0.07 8.79 19.68
C HIS A 234 1.45 8.85 19.48
N ALA A 235 2.15 7.99 20.22
CA ALA A 235 3.59 7.82 20.07
C ALA A 235 3.93 7.00 18.81
N VAL A 236 5.21 7.04 18.42
CA VAL A 236 5.79 6.13 17.43
C VAL A 236 6.62 5.06 18.12
N THR A 237 6.75 3.91 17.47
CA THR A 237 7.62 2.83 17.92
C THR A 237 8.37 2.22 16.74
N SER A 238 9.23 1.23 17.02
CA SER A 238 9.97 0.46 16.03
C SER A 238 9.99 -1.01 16.40
N LEU A 239 10.27 -1.88 15.44
CA LEU A 239 10.38 -3.31 15.67
C LEU A 239 11.41 -3.60 16.79
N ALA A 240 12.56 -2.91 16.76
CA ALA A 240 13.60 -3.05 17.77
C ALA A 240 13.14 -2.65 19.20
N ARG A 241 12.12 -1.81 19.34
CA ARG A 241 11.55 -1.46 20.66
C ARG A 241 10.44 -2.41 21.12
N GLU A 242 9.86 -3.17 20.21
CA GLU A 242 8.74 -4.06 20.53
C GLU A 242 9.18 -5.52 20.72
N VAL A 243 10.32 -5.94 20.17
CA VAL A 243 10.88 -7.29 20.38
C VAL A 243 11.64 -7.39 21.70
N GLU A 244 11.75 -8.61 22.24
CA GLU A 244 12.52 -8.87 23.47
C GLU A 244 14.03 -8.81 23.25
N ARG A 245 14.50 -9.21 22.05
CA ARG A 245 15.92 -9.30 21.69
C ARG A 245 16.20 -8.54 20.40
N PRO A 246 16.37 -7.22 20.46
CA PRO A 246 16.59 -6.39 19.28
C PRO A 246 17.91 -6.69 18.54
N GLU A 247 18.90 -7.27 19.23
CA GLU A 247 20.18 -7.70 18.65
C GLU A 247 20.04 -8.91 17.71
N GLU A 248 18.94 -9.65 17.79
CA GLU A 248 18.66 -10.78 16.90
C GLU A 248 17.83 -10.39 15.65
N LEU A 249 17.46 -9.12 15.53
CA LEU A 249 16.76 -8.67 14.34
C LEU A 249 17.65 -8.79 13.11
N PRO A 250 17.11 -9.32 12.00
CA PRO A 250 17.82 -9.37 10.74
C PRO A 250 18.06 -7.96 10.17
N GLY A 251 18.98 -7.87 9.21
CA GLY A 251 19.22 -6.63 8.48
C GLY A 251 18.03 -6.20 7.63
N LEU A 252 18.03 -4.93 7.21
CA LEU A 252 16.91 -4.38 6.40
C LEU A 252 16.67 -5.14 5.10
N GLU A 253 17.70 -5.67 4.45
CA GLU A 253 17.58 -6.46 3.22
C GLU A 253 16.80 -7.76 3.49
N GLU A 254 17.12 -8.49 4.52
CA GLU A 254 16.40 -9.71 4.89
C GLU A 254 14.95 -9.40 5.30
N LEU A 255 14.74 -8.31 6.04
CA LEU A 255 13.39 -7.82 6.35
C LEU A 255 12.61 -7.42 5.09
N ALA A 256 13.28 -6.87 4.07
CA ALA A 256 12.67 -6.57 2.79
C ALA A 256 12.20 -7.84 2.06
N HIS A 257 13.00 -8.91 2.08
CA HIS A 257 12.59 -10.22 1.53
C HIS A 257 11.38 -10.79 2.28
N MET A 258 11.38 -10.70 3.61
CA MET A 258 10.24 -11.14 4.43
C MET A 258 8.98 -10.30 4.11
N ALA A 259 9.11 -8.98 4.04
CA ALA A 259 8.00 -8.10 3.67
C ALA A 259 7.44 -8.42 2.29
N ALA A 260 8.31 -8.66 1.28
CA ALA A 260 7.87 -9.04 -0.07
C ALA A 260 7.07 -10.35 -0.07
N ARG A 261 7.50 -11.36 0.72
CA ARG A 261 6.74 -12.61 0.89
C ARG A 261 5.37 -12.35 1.48
N GLU A 262 5.26 -11.55 2.56
CA GLU A 262 3.98 -11.22 3.17
C GLU A 262 3.05 -10.46 2.20
N PHE A 263 3.60 -9.61 1.34
CA PHE A 263 2.83 -8.98 0.26
C PHE A 263 2.29 -10.03 -0.71
N GLY A 264 3.09 -11.01 -1.14
CA GLY A 264 2.63 -12.11 -1.99
C GLY A 264 1.46 -12.87 -1.36
N GLU A 265 1.61 -13.29 -0.12
CA GLU A 265 0.58 -14.03 0.63
C GLU A 265 -0.73 -13.25 0.78
N VAL A 266 -0.63 -11.96 1.10
CA VAL A 266 -1.82 -11.11 1.33
C VAL A 266 -2.55 -10.79 0.04
N PHE A 267 -1.81 -10.51 -1.04
CA PHE A 267 -2.42 -10.16 -2.33
C PHE A 267 -2.70 -11.39 -3.22
N GLY A 268 -2.33 -12.60 -2.77
CA GLY A 268 -2.52 -13.84 -3.53
C GLY A 268 -1.68 -13.89 -4.81
N GLU A 269 -0.50 -13.28 -4.77
CA GLU A 269 0.38 -13.12 -5.93
C GLU A 269 1.71 -13.85 -5.73
N THR A 270 2.21 -14.45 -6.80
CA THR A 270 3.58 -14.98 -6.81
C THR A 270 4.57 -13.83 -6.72
N VAL A 271 5.59 -13.99 -5.87
CA VAL A 271 6.64 -12.98 -5.65
C VAL A 271 7.94 -13.44 -6.29
N VAL A 272 8.57 -12.57 -7.07
CA VAL A 272 9.83 -12.84 -7.76
C VAL A 272 10.83 -11.73 -7.47
N GLU A 273 12.02 -12.11 -7.00
CA GLU A 273 13.11 -11.17 -6.81
C GLU A 273 13.76 -10.76 -8.14
N VAL A 274 13.87 -9.46 -8.37
CA VAL A 274 14.63 -8.90 -9.48
C VAL A 274 15.96 -8.39 -8.94
N LYS A 275 17.05 -8.94 -9.43
CA LYS A 275 18.41 -8.67 -8.90
C LYS A 275 18.90 -7.24 -9.04
N SER A 276 18.35 -6.47 -9.98
CA SER A 276 18.79 -5.08 -10.22
C SER A 276 17.77 -4.28 -11.04
N LEU A 277 17.83 -2.95 -10.91
CA LEU A 277 17.09 -2.02 -11.78
C LEU A 277 17.44 -2.20 -13.26
N ALA A 278 18.70 -2.53 -13.56
CA ALA A 278 19.11 -2.81 -14.93
C ALA A 278 18.40 -4.04 -15.49
N GLY A 279 18.21 -5.08 -14.67
CA GLY A 279 17.44 -6.28 -15.03
C GLY A 279 15.97 -5.94 -15.31
N LEU A 280 15.30 -5.17 -14.42
CA LEU A 280 13.93 -4.72 -14.61
C LEU A 280 13.77 -3.88 -15.90
N ARG A 281 14.69 -2.96 -16.15
CA ARG A 281 14.70 -2.15 -17.38
C ARG A 281 14.94 -2.96 -18.65
N ALA A 282 15.79 -3.99 -18.57
CA ALA A 282 16.04 -4.89 -19.69
C ALA A 282 14.80 -5.72 -20.05
N GLN A 283 14.08 -6.23 -19.05
CA GLN A 283 12.77 -6.89 -19.25
C GLN A 283 11.79 -5.94 -19.92
N ALA A 284 11.68 -4.70 -19.41
CA ALA A 284 10.82 -3.68 -19.97
C ALA A 284 11.21 -3.26 -21.40
N ALA A 285 12.47 -3.38 -21.80
CA ALA A 285 12.96 -3.05 -23.14
C ALA A 285 12.81 -4.21 -24.14
N ALA A 286 12.58 -5.45 -23.67
CA ALA A 286 12.37 -6.58 -24.55
C ALA A 286 11.13 -6.34 -25.42
N PRO A 287 11.18 -6.63 -26.74
CA PRO A 287 10.00 -6.57 -27.57
C PRO A 287 8.96 -7.55 -27.00
N GLU A 288 7.70 -7.11 -26.98
CA GLU A 288 6.58 -7.98 -26.61
C GLU A 288 6.77 -9.30 -27.39
N GLN A 289 6.91 -10.41 -26.68
CA GLN A 289 6.90 -11.72 -27.34
C GLN A 289 5.48 -11.90 -27.86
N ILE A 290 5.25 -11.48 -29.09
CA ILE A 290 4.07 -11.85 -29.83
C ILE A 290 4.12 -13.36 -29.84
N PRO A 291 3.14 -14.07 -29.25
CA PRO A 291 3.08 -15.52 -29.35
C PRO A 291 3.22 -15.85 -30.84
N ALA A 292 4.19 -16.68 -31.19
CA ALA A 292 4.37 -17.07 -32.57
C ALA A 292 2.99 -17.47 -33.09
N GLU A 293 2.52 -16.76 -34.13
CA GLU A 293 1.32 -17.12 -34.87
C GLU A 293 1.56 -18.46 -35.59
N ASP A 294 1.56 -19.54 -34.83
CA ASP A 294 1.63 -20.89 -35.36
C ASP A 294 0.43 -21.74 -34.94
N THR A 295 -0.73 -21.10 -34.91
CA THR A 295 -1.96 -21.84 -35.10
C THR A 295 -2.80 -21.09 -36.12
N PRO A 296 -2.87 -21.55 -37.38
CA PRO A 296 -3.83 -20.96 -38.31
C PRO A 296 -5.21 -21.07 -37.67
N MET A 297 -5.75 -19.89 -37.27
CA MET A 297 -7.15 -19.82 -36.85
C MET A 297 -7.96 -20.36 -38.01
N ARG A 298 -8.48 -21.59 -37.86
CA ARG A 298 -9.48 -22.14 -38.78
C ARG A 298 -10.68 -21.20 -38.67
N VAL A 299 -10.77 -20.29 -39.63
CA VAL A 299 -11.97 -19.47 -39.78
C VAL A 299 -13.12 -20.46 -40.04
N PRO A 300 -14.14 -20.50 -39.17
CA PRO A 300 -15.27 -21.41 -39.38
C PRO A 300 -15.85 -21.16 -40.78
N ASP A 301 -16.25 -22.20 -41.47
CA ASP A 301 -16.76 -22.12 -42.86
C ASP A 301 -17.98 -21.20 -43.00
N GLU A 302 -18.72 -20.97 -41.92
CA GLU A 302 -19.79 -19.97 -41.85
C GLU A 302 -19.28 -18.54 -42.02
N VAL A 303 -18.11 -18.18 -41.47
CA VAL A 303 -17.52 -16.85 -41.62
C VAL A 303 -16.97 -16.64 -43.03
N LYS A 304 -16.40 -17.69 -43.65
CA LYS A 304 -15.96 -17.65 -45.04
C LYS A 304 -17.11 -17.40 -46.04
N ARG A 305 -18.31 -17.91 -45.71
CA ARG A 305 -19.52 -17.65 -46.50
C ARG A 305 -20.02 -16.20 -46.41
N LEU A 306 -19.77 -15.54 -45.25
CA LEU A 306 -20.18 -14.16 -45.04
C LEU A 306 -19.20 -13.15 -45.63
N THR A 307 -17.92 -13.50 -45.79
CA THR A 307 -16.90 -12.61 -46.40
C THR A 307 -16.78 -12.69 -47.91
N GLY A 308 -17.54 -13.58 -48.57
CA GLY A 308 -17.58 -13.68 -50.05
C GLY A 308 -16.34 -14.33 -50.66
N GLU A 309 -15.47 -14.96 -49.86
CA GLU A 309 -14.31 -15.73 -50.33
C GLU A 309 -14.72 -17.21 -50.64
N GLY A 310 -15.71 -17.37 -51.48
CA GLY A 310 -16.12 -18.64 -52.03
C GLY A 310 -16.05 -18.53 -53.54
N GLU A 311 -15.30 -19.43 -54.16
CA GLU A 311 -14.98 -19.65 -55.56
C GLU A 311 -15.95 -19.02 -56.58
N ARG A 312 -15.47 -18.07 -57.38
CA ARG A 312 -16.14 -17.65 -58.59
C ARG A 312 -15.96 -18.79 -59.61
N PRO A 313 -17.02 -19.35 -60.20
CA PRO A 313 -16.87 -20.32 -61.25
C PRO A 313 -16.29 -19.60 -62.50
N ILE A 314 -15.19 -20.14 -63.01
CA ILE A 314 -14.63 -19.75 -64.29
C ILE A 314 -15.64 -20.10 -65.38
N ARG A 315 -16.21 -19.12 -66.06
CA ARG A 315 -16.97 -19.34 -67.27
C ARG A 315 -15.99 -19.48 -68.44
N THR A 316 -16.03 -20.63 -69.07
CA THR A 316 -15.49 -20.90 -70.39
C THR A 316 -16.19 -20.13 -71.45
#